data_3985387a15f3ce206540caa2351cfe58
#
_entry.id   3985387a15f3ce206540caa2351cfe58
#
_cell.length_a   1.000
_cell.length_b   1.000
_cell.length_c   1.000
_cell.angle_alpha   90.00
_cell.angle_beta   90.00
_cell.angle_gamma   90.00
#
_symmetry.space_group_name_H-M   'P 1'
#
loop_
_entity.id
_entity.type
_entity.pdbx_description
1 polymer ?
#
loop_
_entity_poly.entity_id
_entity_poly.type
_entity_poly.pdbx_seq_one_letter_code
_entity_poly.pdbx_strand_id
1 'polypeptide(L)'
;MTGTTFLVTNDGRTLKLPVASESKADPLNWSGLKTAGAFFAIVFYSAVCLTVAQAPAVMLDSIQNTFKHENIAPWLIKALVTGPALFMGIGCFVWVPLSIGLGRRPTVLVATMIVLIATLGASQARTFAQLVVASCFIGLSEGLGLCLAFLIVIDLTYINQRPQAIAFMWCVAGCFGTSGVALAPVIAHHGQNWRQFYYFWTIPVVVSLFVTFALYPETYFKRPTVAFNGLILMQSATEKLTIYQDREVDSSIYRDLPEYPVRKGLAGFRDRVGLSRSPFASWSSAGRCYLQMAYCACNPLLFWVFVASGFNSASMIFIGATNSRILTSPPYNLSVEVVGTVYAASGVGALIGLPVCWIVICNGLKRLSQRNHGVLEAEHYLIAYFLPIIVGALSSLIYGLAVKLQWHWIFLYLAYGGHGFSLVTLMTANTLWVAEAFPRWAAPALAVVIGGCYFISFAMSFALVPWVEAHGYLWVGIELMIFQILGGLVALPVAFWGKGMRQAIAGRWSEDRSGALRPL
;
A
#
# COMPACT_ATOMS: atom_id res chain seq x y z
N MET A 1 8.31 19.55 17.02
CA MET A 1 8.96 19.29 15.71
C MET A 1 8.23 18.15 15.04
N THR A 2 7.79 18.31 13.81
CA THR A 2 7.12 17.27 13.01
C THR A 2 8.02 16.05 12.86
N GLY A 3 7.48 14.85 13.11
CA GLY A 3 8.23 13.59 12.94
C GLY A 3 9.35 13.34 13.94
N THR A 4 9.30 13.95 15.11
CA THR A 4 10.25 13.70 16.20
C THR A 4 9.48 13.12 17.39
N THR A 5 9.80 11.91 17.81
CA THR A 5 9.12 11.24 18.92
C THR A 5 10.14 10.72 19.93
N PHE A 6 9.90 10.95 21.22
CA PHE A 6 10.66 10.28 22.28
C PHE A 6 10.15 8.85 22.44
N LEU A 7 10.95 7.88 22.05
CA LEU A 7 10.60 6.46 22.16
C LEU A 7 11.13 5.80 23.44
N VAL A 8 12.17 6.36 24.05
CA VAL A 8 12.83 5.75 25.20
C VAL A 8 12.93 6.79 26.30
N THR A 9 12.42 6.46 27.49
CA THR A 9 12.61 7.28 28.70
C THR A 9 14.07 7.18 29.20
N ASN A 10 14.49 8.12 30.04
CA ASN A 10 15.82 8.08 30.69
C ASN A 10 16.07 6.75 31.44
N ASP A 11 15.03 6.05 31.85
CA ASP A 11 15.07 4.73 32.51
C ASP A 11 15.11 3.55 31.53
N GLY A 12 15.29 3.80 30.22
CA GLY A 12 15.38 2.76 29.19
C GLY A 12 14.02 2.11 28.82
N ARG A 13 12.91 2.60 29.32
CA ARG A 13 11.57 2.06 29.00
C ARG A 13 11.06 2.66 27.69
N THR A 14 10.50 1.81 26.83
CA THR A 14 9.87 2.24 25.57
C THR A 14 8.50 2.84 25.85
N LEU A 15 8.28 4.09 25.44
CA LEU A 15 6.99 4.74 25.54
C LEU A 15 6.00 4.17 24.51
N LYS A 16 4.80 3.80 24.97
CA LYS A 16 3.70 3.36 24.10
C LYS A 16 2.92 4.58 23.60
N LEU A 17 3.33 5.13 22.46
CA LEU A 17 2.67 6.26 21.81
C LEU A 17 1.93 5.79 20.53
N PRO A 18 0.77 6.39 20.18
CA PRO A 18 -0.01 7.33 20.96
C PRO A 18 -0.60 6.68 22.23
N VAL A 19 -0.87 7.46 23.26
CA VAL A 19 -1.49 6.96 24.50
C VAL A 19 -2.92 6.52 24.17
N ALA A 20 -3.30 5.31 24.57
CA ALA A 20 -4.65 4.81 24.41
C ALA A 20 -5.60 5.59 25.32
N SER A 21 -6.77 5.99 24.81
CA SER A 21 -7.83 6.60 25.62
C SER A 21 -8.54 5.55 26.48
N GLU A 22 -9.26 5.96 27.53
CA GLU A 22 -10.05 5.03 28.34
C GLU A 22 -11.30 4.48 27.62
N SER A 23 -11.62 5.00 26.44
CA SER A 23 -12.78 4.59 25.65
C SER A 23 -12.63 3.15 25.12
N LYS A 24 -13.68 2.35 25.28
CA LYS A 24 -13.79 1.00 24.66
C LYS A 24 -13.83 1.05 23.13
N ALA A 25 -14.10 2.21 22.56
CA ALA A 25 -14.14 2.43 21.12
C ALA A 25 -12.73 2.64 20.51
N ASP A 26 -11.72 2.97 21.33
CA ASP A 26 -10.35 3.16 20.86
C ASP A 26 -9.76 1.81 20.38
N PRO A 27 -9.33 1.71 19.13
CA PRO A 27 -8.72 0.49 18.59
C PRO A 27 -7.50 -0.02 19.37
N LEU A 28 -6.75 0.87 20.03
CA LEU A 28 -5.58 0.48 20.84
C LEU A 28 -5.95 -0.29 22.12
N ASN A 29 -7.20 -0.21 22.58
CA ASN A 29 -7.71 -0.93 23.75
C ASN A 29 -8.31 -2.30 23.41
N TRP A 30 -8.32 -2.68 22.15
CA TRP A 30 -8.90 -3.95 21.76
C TRP A 30 -8.08 -5.14 22.25
N SER A 31 -8.78 -6.26 22.49
CA SER A 31 -8.10 -7.51 22.78
C SER A 31 -7.22 -7.96 21.59
N GLY A 32 -6.13 -8.65 21.87
CA GLY A 32 -5.22 -9.14 20.84
C GLY A 32 -5.91 -9.96 19.74
N LEU A 33 -6.94 -10.75 20.11
CA LEU A 33 -7.70 -11.54 19.15
C LEU A 33 -8.53 -10.65 18.21
N LYS A 34 -9.15 -9.58 18.72
CA LYS A 34 -9.92 -8.63 17.92
C LYS A 34 -9.02 -7.86 16.95
N THR A 35 -7.86 -7.43 17.43
CA THR A 35 -6.84 -6.75 16.59
C THR A 35 -6.30 -7.70 15.52
N ALA A 36 -5.94 -8.94 15.88
CA ALA A 36 -5.48 -9.95 14.92
C ALA A 36 -6.54 -10.28 13.88
N GLY A 37 -7.83 -10.38 14.27
CA GLY A 37 -8.94 -10.57 13.35
C GLY A 37 -9.09 -9.43 12.34
N ALA A 38 -8.97 -8.19 12.80
CA ALA A 38 -9.02 -7.01 11.93
C ALA A 38 -7.83 -6.98 10.94
N PHE A 39 -6.62 -7.30 11.41
CA PHE A 39 -5.44 -7.45 10.55
C PHE A 39 -5.63 -8.53 9.51
N PHE A 40 -6.06 -9.71 9.93
CA PHE A 40 -6.31 -10.84 9.02
C PHE A 40 -7.31 -10.46 7.93
N ALA A 41 -8.42 -9.81 8.29
CA ALA A 41 -9.44 -9.40 7.34
C ALA A 41 -8.88 -8.49 6.23
N ILE A 42 -8.05 -7.51 6.60
CA ILE A 42 -7.48 -6.56 5.65
C ILE A 42 -6.37 -7.21 4.79
N VAL A 43 -5.49 -8.03 5.38
CA VAL A 43 -4.46 -8.77 4.64
C VAL A 43 -5.10 -9.73 3.66
N PHE A 44 -6.12 -10.46 4.07
CA PHE A 44 -6.83 -11.41 3.23
C PHE A 44 -7.56 -10.70 2.07
N TYR A 45 -8.24 -9.58 2.36
CA TYR A 45 -8.84 -8.74 1.33
C TYR A 45 -7.82 -8.30 0.28
N SER A 46 -6.69 -7.71 0.72
CA SER A 46 -5.65 -7.23 -0.19
C SER A 46 -5.04 -8.37 -1.03
N ALA A 47 -4.76 -9.52 -0.43
CA ALA A 47 -4.20 -10.66 -1.14
C ALA A 47 -5.15 -11.20 -2.22
N VAL A 48 -6.44 -11.36 -1.89
CA VAL A 48 -7.47 -11.84 -2.83
C VAL A 48 -7.69 -10.87 -3.98
N CYS A 49 -7.77 -9.57 -3.66
CA CYS A 49 -8.00 -8.51 -4.65
C CYS A 49 -6.80 -8.34 -5.59
N LEU A 50 -5.57 -8.36 -5.04
CA LEU A 50 -4.34 -8.24 -5.83
C LEU A 50 -4.19 -9.39 -6.82
N THR A 51 -4.52 -10.62 -6.42
CA THR A 51 -4.47 -11.79 -7.33
C THR A 51 -5.40 -11.61 -8.52
N VAL A 52 -6.67 -11.26 -8.29
CA VAL A 52 -7.63 -11.13 -9.39
C VAL A 52 -7.33 -9.93 -10.29
N ALA A 53 -6.71 -8.89 -9.74
CA ALA A 53 -6.30 -7.71 -10.52
C ALA A 53 -5.13 -8.01 -11.48
N GLN A 54 -4.23 -8.94 -11.11
CA GLN A 54 -3.05 -9.29 -11.93
C GLN A 54 -3.30 -10.49 -12.86
N ALA A 55 -4.32 -11.29 -12.62
CA ALA A 55 -4.61 -12.51 -13.38
C ALA A 55 -4.75 -12.31 -14.90
N PRO A 56 -5.33 -11.21 -15.44
CA PRO A 56 -5.44 -11.01 -16.89
C PRO A 56 -4.11 -11.10 -17.64
N ALA A 57 -3.00 -10.69 -17.00
CA ALA A 57 -1.68 -10.69 -17.63
C ALA A 57 -1.20 -12.11 -18.01
N VAL A 58 -1.57 -13.12 -17.21
CA VAL A 58 -1.16 -14.53 -17.42
C VAL A 58 -2.08 -15.25 -18.40
N MET A 59 -3.32 -14.79 -18.53
CA MET A 59 -4.35 -15.42 -19.38
C MET A 59 -4.62 -14.63 -20.68
N LEU A 60 -3.75 -13.68 -21.02
CA LEU A 60 -3.99 -12.72 -22.10
C LEU A 60 -4.23 -13.41 -23.46
N ASP A 61 -3.44 -14.42 -23.80
CA ASP A 61 -3.58 -15.16 -25.07
C ASP A 61 -4.91 -15.91 -25.16
N SER A 62 -5.37 -16.52 -24.08
CA SER A 62 -6.67 -17.18 -24.01
C SER A 62 -7.83 -16.20 -24.16
N ILE A 63 -7.72 -15.03 -23.52
CA ILE A 63 -8.71 -13.97 -23.61
C ILE A 63 -8.79 -13.44 -25.06
N GLN A 64 -7.65 -13.14 -25.69
CA GLN A 64 -7.59 -12.68 -27.07
C GLN A 64 -8.17 -13.71 -28.03
N ASN A 65 -7.86 -15.00 -27.85
CA ASN A 65 -8.40 -16.08 -28.67
C ASN A 65 -9.91 -16.19 -28.58
N THR A 66 -10.49 -15.95 -27.39
CA THR A 66 -11.94 -15.99 -27.20
C THR A 66 -12.66 -14.86 -27.96
N PHE A 67 -12.05 -13.69 -28.04
CA PHE A 67 -12.64 -12.51 -28.67
C PHE A 67 -12.06 -12.20 -30.05
N LYS A 68 -11.45 -13.18 -30.73
CA LYS A 68 -10.89 -13.00 -32.09
C LYS A 68 -11.89 -12.45 -33.12
N HIS A 69 -13.17 -12.70 -32.91
CA HIS A 69 -14.24 -12.20 -33.80
C HIS A 69 -14.54 -10.72 -33.63
N GLU A 70 -14.12 -10.12 -32.51
CA GLU A 70 -14.20 -8.69 -32.28
C GLU A 70 -12.94 -8.04 -32.86
N ASN A 71 -13.09 -7.00 -33.67
CA ASN A 71 -11.97 -6.17 -34.11
C ASN A 71 -11.43 -5.34 -32.93
N ILE A 72 -10.67 -5.98 -32.04
CA ILE A 72 -10.16 -5.36 -30.83
C ILE A 72 -9.04 -4.39 -31.17
N ALA A 73 -9.23 -3.12 -30.85
CA ALA A 73 -8.18 -2.12 -31.01
C ALA A 73 -6.96 -2.46 -30.13
N PRO A 74 -5.71 -2.35 -30.63
CA PRO A 74 -4.50 -2.72 -29.88
C PRO A 74 -4.36 -2.03 -28.52
N TRP A 75 -4.84 -0.80 -28.40
CA TRP A 75 -4.83 -0.07 -27.13
C TRP A 75 -5.74 -0.71 -26.06
N LEU A 76 -6.84 -1.33 -26.48
CA LEU A 76 -7.80 -1.99 -25.57
C LEU A 76 -7.20 -3.26 -24.96
N ILE A 77 -6.39 -3.99 -25.75
CA ILE A 77 -5.63 -5.15 -25.27
C ILE A 77 -4.63 -4.73 -24.19
N LYS A 78 -3.89 -3.64 -24.45
CA LYS A 78 -3.01 -3.06 -23.43
C LYS A 78 -3.78 -2.62 -22.19
N ALA A 79 -4.94 -1.98 -22.37
CA ALA A 79 -5.78 -1.52 -21.28
C ALA A 79 -6.28 -2.65 -20.37
N LEU A 80 -6.45 -3.87 -20.85
CA LEU A 80 -6.83 -5.01 -20.01
C LEU A 80 -5.77 -5.33 -18.95
N VAL A 81 -4.49 -5.23 -19.31
CA VAL A 81 -3.37 -5.54 -18.41
C VAL A 81 -2.97 -4.34 -17.55
N THR A 82 -2.98 -3.14 -18.14
CA THR A 82 -2.47 -1.94 -17.50
C THR A 82 -3.55 -1.07 -16.85
N GLY A 83 -4.80 -1.20 -17.32
CA GLY A 83 -5.95 -0.49 -16.76
C GLY A 83 -6.16 -0.72 -15.26
N PRO A 84 -6.09 -1.96 -14.76
CA PRO A 84 -6.14 -2.20 -13.32
C PRO A 84 -5.12 -1.38 -12.54
N ALA A 85 -3.89 -1.23 -13.01
CA ALA A 85 -2.85 -0.43 -12.34
C ALA A 85 -3.22 1.07 -12.29
N LEU A 86 -3.75 1.62 -13.38
CA LEU A 86 -4.27 3.00 -13.37
C LEU A 86 -5.38 3.16 -12.33
N PHE A 87 -6.34 2.23 -12.30
CA PHE A 87 -7.46 2.28 -11.39
C PHE A 87 -7.07 1.98 -9.93
N MET A 88 -5.98 1.23 -9.66
CA MET A 88 -5.36 1.15 -8.34
C MET A 88 -4.90 2.53 -7.86
N GLY A 89 -4.22 3.28 -8.73
CA GLY A 89 -3.85 4.67 -8.45
C GLY A 89 -5.05 5.55 -8.16
N ILE A 90 -6.07 5.55 -9.02
CA ILE A 90 -7.33 6.29 -8.83
C ILE A 90 -7.99 5.87 -7.50
N GLY A 91 -7.99 4.57 -7.18
CA GLY A 91 -8.54 4.03 -5.94
C GLY A 91 -7.90 4.66 -4.70
N CYS A 92 -6.58 4.89 -4.69
CA CYS A 92 -5.93 5.58 -3.56
C CYS A 92 -6.51 6.98 -3.33
N PHE A 93 -6.81 7.71 -4.40
CA PHE A 93 -7.40 9.06 -4.32
C PHE A 93 -8.90 9.05 -3.98
N VAL A 94 -9.61 7.97 -4.26
CA VAL A 94 -11.04 7.82 -3.97
C VAL A 94 -11.26 7.30 -2.55
N TRP A 95 -10.60 6.20 -2.16
CA TRP A 95 -10.90 5.51 -0.91
C TRP A 95 -10.46 6.26 0.33
N VAL A 96 -9.34 6.99 0.27
CA VAL A 96 -8.83 7.73 1.43
C VAL A 96 -9.79 8.85 1.84
N PRO A 97 -10.21 9.79 0.97
CA PRO A 97 -11.21 10.81 1.34
C PRO A 97 -12.56 10.19 1.71
N LEU A 98 -13.00 9.16 0.99
CA LEU A 98 -14.27 8.49 1.29
C LEU A 98 -14.28 7.89 2.70
N SER A 99 -13.15 7.33 3.15
CA SER A 99 -13.00 6.79 4.51
C SER A 99 -13.04 7.85 5.60
N ILE A 100 -12.68 9.10 5.28
CA ILE A 100 -12.81 10.25 6.19
C ILE A 100 -14.28 10.72 6.24
N GLY A 101 -15.00 10.63 5.11
CA GLY A 101 -16.40 11.04 5.00
C GLY A 101 -17.42 10.04 5.56
N LEU A 102 -17.15 8.75 5.46
CA LEU A 102 -18.04 7.66 5.87
C LEU A 102 -17.55 6.93 7.14
N GLY A 103 -16.25 6.76 7.28
CA GLY A 103 -15.61 5.86 8.24
C GLY A 103 -14.84 4.76 7.53
N ARG A 104 -13.96 4.06 8.25
CA ARG A 104 -13.09 3.02 7.67
C ARG A 104 -13.90 1.78 7.27
N ARG A 105 -14.72 1.26 8.20
CA ARG A 105 -15.48 0.02 8.00
C ARG A 105 -16.48 0.09 6.83
N PRO A 106 -17.36 1.10 6.72
CA PRO A 106 -18.28 1.20 5.58
C PRO A 106 -17.54 1.28 4.25
N THR A 107 -16.41 2.00 4.21
CA THR A 107 -15.60 2.13 2.99
C THR A 107 -15.00 0.80 2.56
N VAL A 108 -14.46 0.01 3.49
CA VAL A 108 -13.90 -1.32 3.19
C VAL A 108 -14.99 -2.27 2.70
N LEU A 109 -16.17 -2.27 3.32
CA LEU A 109 -17.30 -3.11 2.87
C LEU A 109 -17.79 -2.74 1.47
N VAL A 110 -17.87 -1.44 1.14
CA VAL A 110 -18.22 -0.98 -0.21
C VAL A 110 -17.18 -1.45 -1.23
N ALA A 111 -15.90 -1.31 -0.95
CA ALA A 111 -14.85 -1.78 -1.86
C ALA A 111 -14.89 -3.30 -2.05
N THR A 112 -15.14 -4.07 -0.98
CA THR A 112 -15.27 -5.54 -1.07
C THR A 112 -16.50 -5.95 -1.89
N MET A 113 -17.60 -5.20 -1.79
CA MET A 113 -18.77 -5.42 -2.66
C MET A 113 -18.47 -5.10 -4.12
N ILE A 114 -17.73 -4.03 -4.40
CA ILE A 114 -17.36 -3.66 -5.78
C ILE A 114 -16.47 -4.75 -6.39
N VAL A 115 -15.45 -5.26 -5.67
CA VAL A 115 -14.60 -6.33 -6.22
C VAL A 115 -15.41 -7.62 -6.46
N LEU A 116 -16.40 -7.93 -5.61
CA LEU A 116 -17.28 -9.08 -5.82
C LEU A 116 -18.10 -8.93 -7.09
N ILE A 117 -18.79 -7.80 -7.26
CA ILE A 117 -19.61 -7.52 -8.46
C ILE A 117 -18.73 -7.50 -9.71
N ALA A 118 -17.55 -6.89 -9.63
CA ALA A 118 -16.62 -6.81 -10.77
C ALA A 118 -16.06 -8.20 -11.15
N THR A 119 -15.73 -9.05 -10.18
CA THR A 119 -15.22 -10.42 -10.44
C THR A 119 -16.32 -11.29 -11.06
N LEU A 120 -17.55 -11.21 -10.57
CA LEU A 120 -18.70 -11.87 -11.18
C LEU A 120 -18.97 -11.31 -12.59
N GLY A 121 -18.90 -10.00 -12.77
CA GLY A 121 -19.04 -9.37 -14.09
C GLY A 121 -17.95 -9.82 -15.07
N ALA A 122 -16.72 -9.96 -14.62
CA ALA A 122 -15.61 -10.48 -15.42
C ALA A 122 -15.87 -11.92 -15.87
N SER A 123 -16.37 -12.80 -14.97
CA SER A 123 -16.66 -14.20 -15.34
C SER A 123 -17.76 -14.33 -16.42
N GLN A 124 -18.66 -13.36 -16.50
CA GLN A 124 -19.80 -13.36 -17.44
C GLN A 124 -19.63 -12.38 -18.61
N ALA A 125 -18.45 -11.77 -18.77
CA ALA A 125 -18.18 -10.79 -19.83
C ALA A 125 -18.42 -11.40 -21.23
N ARG A 126 -19.29 -10.75 -22.01
CA ARG A 126 -19.64 -11.15 -23.39
C ARG A 126 -18.81 -10.42 -24.43
N THR A 127 -18.31 -9.22 -24.10
CA THR A 127 -17.45 -8.40 -24.95
C THR A 127 -16.12 -8.13 -24.25
N PHE A 128 -15.07 -7.89 -25.04
CA PHE A 128 -13.76 -7.55 -24.52
C PHE A 128 -13.80 -6.26 -23.66
N ALA A 129 -14.57 -5.27 -24.08
CA ALA A 129 -14.75 -4.02 -23.34
C ALA A 129 -15.36 -4.23 -21.95
N GLN A 130 -16.35 -5.13 -21.81
CA GLN A 130 -16.93 -5.47 -20.49
C GLN A 130 -15.89 -6.06 -19.55
N LEU A 131 -14.99 -6.92 -20.06
CA LEU A 131 -13.91 -7.49 -19.27
C LEU A 131 -12.92 -6.41 -18.82
N VAL A 132 -12.55 -5.48 -19.72
CA VAL A 132 -11.66 -4.35 -19.36
C VAL A 132 -12.30 -3.49 -18.27
N VAL A 133 -13.56 -3.14 -18.39
CA VAL A 133 -14.28 -2.35 -17.36
C VAL A 133 -14.31 -3.09 -16.03
N ALA A 134 -14.64 -4.37 -16.02
CA ALA A 134 -14.63 -5.18 -14.80
C ALA A 134 -13.22 -5.21 -14.15
N SER A 135 -12.17 -5.41 -14.95
CA SER A 135 -10.78 -5.39 -14.47
C SER A 135 -10.37 -4.03 -13.89
N CYS A 136 -10.85 -2.93 -14.47
CA CYS A 136 -10.64 -1.58 -13.93
C CYS A 136 -11.31 -1.39 -12.56
N PHE A 137 -12.53 -1.90 -12.35
CA PHE A 137 -13.20 -1.84 -11.05
C PHE A 137 -12.55 -2.75 -10.00
N ILE A 138 -11.98 -3.88 -10.41
CA ILE A 138 -11.15 -4.72 -9.54
C ILE A 138 -9.91 -3.93 -9.10
N GLY A 139 -9.22 -3.26 -10.04
CA GLY A 139 -8.09 -2.39 -9.74
C GLY A 139 -8.47 -1.23 -8.80
N LEU A 140 -9.62 -0.58 -9.03
CA LEU A 140 -10.14 0.48 -8.16
C LEU A 140 -10.27 -0.01 -6.71
N SER A 141 -10.83 -1.21 -6.53
CA SER A 141 -11.00 -1.81 -5.20
C SER A 141 -9.67 -2.13 -4.55
N GLU A 142 -8.68 -2.64 -5.32
CA GLU A 142 -7.33 -2.92 -4.79
C GLU A 142 -6.62 -1.64 -4.31
N GLY A 143 -6.88 -0.49 -4.90
CA GLY A 143 -6.39 0.80 -4.40
C GLY A 143 -6.69 1.05 -2.91
N LEU A 144 -7.76 0.46 -2.35
CA LEU A 144 -8.03 0.46 -0.93
C LEU A 144 -6.97 -0.35 -0.17
N GLY A 145 -6.67 -1.58 -0.61
CA GLY A 145 -5.65 -2.45 -0.02
C GLY A 145 -4.26 -1.82 -0.03
N LEU A 146 -3.97 -1.05 -1.07
CA LEU A 146 -2.67 -0.39 -1.25
C LEU A 146 -2.47 0.86 -0.39
N CYS A 147 -3.53 1.58 -0.02
CA CYS A 147 -3.40 2.85 0.70
C CYS A 147 -4.17 2.87 2.02
N LEU A 148 -5.49 2.64 1.98
CA LEU A 148 -6.32 2.74 3.17
C LEU A 148 -5.98 1.66 4.20
N ALA A 149 -5.61 0.46 3.76
CA ALA A 149 -5.21 -0.62 4.66
C ALA A 149 -4.06 -0.21 5.58
N PHE A 150 -3.08 0.55 5.09
CA PHE A 150 -1.97 1.03 5.92
C PHE A 150 -2.39 2.11 6.91
N LEU A 151 -3.35 2.95 6.57
CA LEU A 151 -3.94 3.89 7.52
C LEU A 151 -4.66 3.13 8.64
N ILE A 152 -5.35 2.03 8.32
CA ILE A 152 -5.99 1.14 9.30
C ILE A 152 -4.94 0.51 10.22
N VAL A 153 -3.82 0.02 9.67
CA VAL A 153 -2.71 -0.53 10.46
C VAL A 153 -2.15 0.52 11.42
N ILE A 154 -2.01 1.76 10.97
CA ILE A 154 -1.57 2.89 11.81
C ILE A 154 -2.57 3.18 12.94
N ASP A 155 -3.88 3.08 12.66
CA ASP A 155 -4.93 3.29 13.67
C ASP A 155 -4.91 2.19 14.75
N LEU A 156 -4.47 0.96 14.41
CA LEU A 156 -4.44 -0.23 15.27
C LEU A 156 -3.14 -0.41 16.05
N THR A 157 -2.08 0.35 15.75
CA THR A 157 -0.73 0.07 16.29
C THR A 157 -0.09 1.26 16.96
N TYR A 158 0.70 0.97 18.01
CA TYR A 158 1.62 1.93 18.59
C TYR A 158 2.79 2.23 17.67
N ILE A 159 3.43 3.39 17.80
CA ILE A 159 4.55 3.84 16.95
C ILE A 159 5.68 2.80 16.91
N ASN A 160 6.00 2.20 18.05
CA ASN A 160 7.04 1.16 18.13
C ASN A 160 6.67 -0.16 17.44
N GLN A 161 5.38 -0.44 17.22
CA GLN A 161 4.87 -1.65 16.56
C GLN A 161 4.64 -1.44 15.05
N ARG A 162 4.48 -0.19 14.60
CA ARG A 162 4.18 0.16 13.19
C ARG A 162 5.14 -0.45 12.18
N PRO A 163 6.48 -0.42 12.38
CA PRO A 163 7.41 -0.98 11.41
C PRO A 163 7.14 -2.46 11.12
N GLN A 164 6.88 -3.23 12.18
CA GLN A 164 6.58 -4.66 12.06
C GLN A 164 5.23 -4.91 11.41
N ALA A 165 4.20 -4.17 11.81
CA ALA A 165 2.84 -4.32 11.32
C ALA A 165 2.71 -3.92 9.84
N ILE A 166 3.37 -2.84 9.42
CA ILE A 166 3.38 -2.37 8.02
C ILE A 166 4.20 -3.33 7.16
N ALA A 167 5.37 -3.81 7.63
CA ALA A 167 6.15 -4.82 6.94
C ALA A 167 5.35 -6.13 6.77
N PHE A 168 4.66 -6.58 7.82
CA PHE A 168 3.80 -7.76 7.77
C PHE A 168 2.70 -7.58 6.71
N MET A 169 2.02 -6.44 6.70
CA MET A 169 0.96 -6.16 5.74
C MET A 169 1.48 -6.22 4.30
N TRP A 170 2.55 -5.48 3.96
CA TRP A 170 3.11 -5.46 2.61
C TRP A 170 3.65 -6.83 2.18
N CYS A 171 4.45 -7.48 3.03
CA CYS A 171 5.12 -8.73 2.67
C CYS A 171 4.13 -9.89 2.57
N VAL A 172 3.18 -10.00 3.49
CA VAL A 172 2.23 -11.12 3.50
C VAL A 172 1.15 -10.94 2.43
N ALA A 173 0.54 -9.74 2.32
CA ALA A 173 -0.42 -9.49 1.25
C ALA A 173 0.24 -9.59 -0.14
N GLY A 174 1.47 -9.08 -0.29
CA GLY A 174 2.25 -9.22 -1.52
C GLY A 174 2.59 -10.67 -1.83
N CYS A 175 3.02 -11.47 -0.84
CA CYS A 175 3.32 -12.88 -1.02
C CYS A 175 2.10 -13.66 -1.53
N PHE A 176 0.99 -13.60 -0.81
CA PHE A 176 -0.21 -14.36 -1.18
C PHE A 176 -0.87 -13.80 -2.44
N GLY A 177 -0.87 -12.47 -2.61
CA GLY A 177 -1.47 -11.82 -3.78
C GLY A 177 -0.74 -12.14 -5.08
N THR A 178 0.59 -12.11 -5.09
CA THR A 178 1.36 -12.45 -6.29
C THR A 178 1.45 -13.97 -6.51
N SER A 179 1.66 -14.77 -5.44
CA SER A 179 1.67 -16.24 -5.57
C SER A 179 0.33 -16.80 -6.03
N GLY A 180 -0.78 -16.17 -5.65
CA GLY A 180 -2.12 -16.54 -6.10
C GLY A 180 -2.29 -16.49 -7.62
N VAL A 181 -1.57 -15.59 -8.29
CA VAL A 181 -1.59 -15.48 -9.76
C VAL A 181 -1.04 -16.75 -10.43
N ALA A 182 -0.10 -17.46 -9.78
CA ALA A 182 0.41 -18.74 -10.28
C ALA A 182 -0.67 -19.84 -10.41
N LEU A 183 -1.76 -19.71 -9.68
CA LEU A 183 -2.89 -20.64 -9.77
C LEU A 183 -3.79 -20.36 -11.00
N ALA A 184 -3.69 -19.18 -11.60
CA ALA A 184 -4.57 -18.79 -12.69
C ALA A 184 -4.50 -19.73 -13.91
N PRO A 185 -3.32 -20.13 -14.43
CA PRO A 185 -3.25 -21.08 -15.55
C PRO A 185 -3.79 -22.47 -15.19
N VAL A 186 -3.57 -22.91 -13.95
CA VAL A 186 -4.02 -24.22 -13.47
C VAL A 186 -5.55 -24.26 -13.39
N ILE A 187 -6.17 -23.26 -12.75
CA ILE A 187 -7.63 -23.14 -12.61
C ILE A 187 -8.29 -22.95 -13.99
N ALA A 188 -7.63 -22.25 -14.91
CA ALA A 188 -8.11 -21.98 -16.26
C ALA A 188 -7.89 -23.16 -17.23
N HIS A 189 -7.69 -24.39 -16.75
CA HIS A 189 -7.39 -25.56 -17.59
C HIS A 189 -6.29 -25.28 -18.63
N HIS A 190 -5.07 -25.16 -18.17
CA HIS A 190 -3.90 -24.83 -19.00
C HIS A 190 -4.04 -23.47 -19.71
N GLY A 191 -4.77 -22.54 -19.09
CA GLY A 191 -5.01 -21.22 -19.64
C GLY A 191 -6.11 -21.15 -20.73
N GLN A 192 -6.80 -22.25 -21.05
CA GLN A 192 -7.78 -22.28 -22.13
C GLN A 192 -9.12 -21.65 -21.77
N ASN A 193 -9.53 -21.69 -20.50
CA ASN A 193 -10.81 -21.16 -20.03
C ASN A 193 -10.63 -20.09 -18.94
N TRP A 194 -10.27 -18.89 -19.34
CA TRP A 194 -10.06 -17.76 -18.42
C TRP A 194 -11.30 -17.39 -17.58
N ARG A 195 -12.53 -17.63 -18.09
CA ARG A 195 -13.78 -17.38 -17.33
C ARG A 195 -13.88 -18.23 -16.08
N GLN A 196 -13.38 -19.45 -16.17
CA GLN A 196 -13.38 -20.40 -15.06
C GLN A 196 -12.54 -19.88 -13.89
N PHE A 197 -11.41 -19.21 -14.17
CA PHE A 197 -10.61 -18.57 -13.12
C PHE A 197 -11.44 -17.54 -12.35
N TYR A 198 -12.10 -16.60 -13.03
CA TYR A 198 -12.94 -15.60 -12.36
C TYR A 198 -14.11 -16.22 -11.60
N TYR A 199 -14.72 -17.25 -12.15
CA TYR A 199 -15.80 -17.97 -11.49
C TYR A 199 -15.33 -18.61 -10.18
N PHE A 200 -14.23 -19.37 -10.19
CA PHE A 200 -13.66 -19.96 -8.99
C PHE A 200 -13.13 -18.90 -8.02
N TRP A 201 -12.50 -17.83 -8.52
CA TRP A 201 -11.96 -16.78 -7.68
C TRP A 201 -13.03 -15.94 -6.98
N THR A 202 -14.26 -16.00 -7.45
CA THR A 202 -15.41 -15.43 -6.74
C THR A 202 -15.57 -16.02 -5.34
N ILE A 203 -15.19 -17.28 -5.10
CA ILE A 203 -15.29 -17.92 -3.79
C ILE A 203 -14.39 -17.22 -2.76
N PRO A 204 -13.07 -17.05 -2.97
CA PRO A 204 -12.23 -16.26 -2.06
C PRO A 204 -12.73 -14.83 -1.86
N VAL A 205 -13.27 -14.18 -2.90
CA VAL A 205 -13.83 -12.83 -2.80
C VAL A 205 -15.07 -12.79 -1.89
N VAL A 206 -15.99 -13.75 -2.02
CA VAL A 206 -17.15 -13.90 -1.12
C VAL A 206 -16.68 -14.16 0.31
N VAL A 207 -15.72 -15.07 0.50
CA VAL A 207 -15.12 -15.33 1.82
C VAL A 207 -14.52 -14.06 2.39
N SER A 208 -13.82 -13.26 1.57
CA SER A 208 -13.26 -11.96 1.99
C SER A 208 -14.33 -10.98 2.46
N LEU A 209 -15.49 -10.94 1.80
CA LEU A 209 -16.63 -10.12 2.24
C LEU A 209 -17.14 -10.57 3.62
N PHE A 210 -17.32 -11.89 3.82
CA PHE A 210 -17.75 -12.43 5.11
C PHE A 210 -16.74 -12.18 6.22
N VAL A 211 -15.45 -12.41 5.94
CA VAL A 211 -14.36 -12.19 6.89
C VAL A 211 -14.28 -10.72 7.27
N THR A 212 -14.34 -9.82 6.29
CA THR A 212 -14.34 -8.36 6.53
C THR A 212 -15.56 -7.94 7.35
N PHE A 213 -16.74 -8.44 7.00
CA PHE A 213 -17.97 -8.14 7.73
C PHE A 213 -17.92 -8.61 9.18
N ALA A 214 -17.40 -9.83 9.43
CA ALA A 214 -17.39 -10.46 10.74
C ALA A 214 -16.24 -9.94 11.65
N LEU A 215 -15.03 -9.78 11.08
CA LEU A 215 -13.82 -9.56 11.87
C LEU A 215 -13.29 -8.12 11.83
N TYR A 216 -13.76 -7.28 10.88
CA TYR A 216 -13.27 -5.92 10.76
C TYR A 216 -14.24 -4.90 11.38
N PRO A 217 -13.98 -4.39 12.61
CA PRO A 217 -14.78 -3.34 13.23
C PRO A 217 -14.37 -1.95 12.73
N GLU A 218 -15.11 -0.89 13.16
CA GLU A 218 -14.75 0.50 12.83
C GLU A 218 -13.48 0.91 13.57
N THR A 219 -12.47 1.38 12.82
CA THR A 219 -11.18 1.80 13.35
C THR A 219 -11.00 3.32 13.38
N TYR A 220 -11.89 4.07 12.72
CA TYR A 220 -11.81 5.53 12.68
C TYR A 220 -12.24 6.14 14.00
N PHE A 221 -11.28 6.49 14.83
CA PHE A 221 -11.49 7.03 16.17
C PHE A 221 -10.64 8.29 16.36
N LYS A 222 -11.25 9.37 16.82
CA LYS A 222 -10.57 10.62 17.15
C LYS A 222 -10.18 10.59 18.63
N ARG A 223 -8.89 10.43 18.91
CA ARG A 223 -8.37 10.38 20.28
C ARG A 223 -8.39 11.78 20.89
N PRO A 224 -8.90 11.92 22.12
CA PRO A 224 -8.77 13.15 22.90
C PRO A 224 -7.30 13.34 23.32
N THR A 225 -6.95 14.55 23.68
CA THR A 225 -5.67 14.84 24.34
C THR A 225 -5.67 14.14 25.70
N VAL A 226 -4.65 13.32 25.98
CA VAL A 226 -4.58 12.50 27.19
C VAL A 226 -3.44 12.96 28.08
N ALA A 227 -3.72 13.10 29.39
CA ALA A 227 -2.71 13.33 30.41
C ALA A 227 -1.90 12.04 30.64
N PHE A 228 -0.57 12.14 30.70
CA PHE A 228 0.35 11.02 30.95
C PHE A 228 1.13 11.31 32.23
N ASN A 229 0.95 10.49 33.27
CA ASN A 229 1.61 10.64 34.58
C ASN A 229 1.50 12.06 35.19
N GLY A 230 0.33 12.68 35.12
CA GLY A 230 0.11 14.04 35.62
C GLY A 230 0.67 15.15 34.75
N LEU A 231 1.15 14.81 33.54
CA LEU A 231 1.65 15.75 32.55
C LEU A 231 0.76 15.69 31.30
N ILE A 232 0.26 16.82 30.86
CA ILE A 232 -0.53 16.93 29.63
C ILE A 232 0.43 17.24 28.49
N LEU A 233 0.53 16.30 27.55
CA LEU A 233 1.30 16.45 26.34
C LEU A 233 0.43 17.14 25.28
N MET A 234 0.47 18.46 25.23
CA MET A 234 -0.14 19.22 24.13
C MET A 234 0.88 19.41 23.01
N GLN A 235 0.61 18.81 21.87
CA GLN A 235 1.34 19.12 20.65
C GLN A 235 0.72 20.39 20.05
N SER A 236 1.43 21.51 20.17
CA SER A 236 0.98 22.78 19.58
C SER A 236 0.94 22.70 18.05
N ALA A 237 0.25 23.63 17.39
CA ALA A 237 0.22 23.74 15.92
C ALA A 237 1.62 23.90 15.29
N THR A 238 2.60 24.39 16.04
CA THR A 238 4.00 24.46 15.68
C THR A 238 4.77 23.20 16.02
N GLU A 239 4.06 22.14 16.45
CA GLU A 239 4.62 20.81 16.79
C GLU A 239 5.68 20.83 17.89
N LYS A 240 5.79 21.90 18.63
CA LYS A 240 6.47 21.90 19.92
C LYS A 240 5.64 21.08 20.89
N LEU A 241 6.23 20.00 21.39
CA LEU A 241 5.70 19.28 22.52
C LEU A 241 5.82 20.18 23.73
N THR A 242 4.72 20.79 24.14
CA THR A 242 4.64 21.54 25.40
C THR A 242 4.09 20.57 26.46
N ILE A 243 4.84 20.43 27.52
CA ILE A 243 4.49 19.58 28.65
C ILE A 243 3.87 20.53 29.68
N TYR A 244 2.58 20.37 29.95
CA TYR A 244 1.89 21.10 31.01
C TYR A 244 1.70 20.20 32.23
N GLN A 245 1.80 20.74 33.44
CA GLN A 245 1.36 20.03 34.63
C GLN A 245 -0.17 19.95 34.65
N ASP A 246 -0.72 18.87 35.19
CA ASP A 246 -2.18 18.60 35.23
C ASP A 246 -2.99 19.73 35.89
N ARG A 247 -2.33 20.56 36.71
CA ARG A 247 -2.94 21.72 37.39
C ARG A 247 -3.07 22.97 36.51
N GLU A 248 -2.41 23.02 35.37
CA GLU A 248 -2.34 24.24 34.52
C GLU A 248 -3.34 24.20 33.37
N VAL A 249 -3.99 23.07 33.10
CA VAL A 249 -4.96 22.93 32.01
C VAL A 249 -6.35 22.65 32.55
N ASP A 250 -7.34 23.35 32.00
CA ASP A 250 -8.74 23.17 32.36
C ASP A 250 -9.16 21.71 32.07
N SER A 251 -9.54 21.01 33.16
CA SER A 251 -9.79 19.56 33.16
C SER A 251 -10.94 19.12 32.26
N SER A 252 -11.76 20.05 31.78
CA SER A 252 -12.89 19.77 30.89
C SER A 252 -12.42 19.35 29.47
N ILE A 253 -11.22 19.79 29.02
CA ILE A 253 -10.78 19.60 27.65
C ILE A 253 -10.34 18.15 27.36
N TYR A 254 -9.91 17.39 28.37
CA TYR A 254 -9.38 16.03 28.19
C TYR A 254 -10.20 14.94 28.90
N ARG A 255 -11.22 15.31 29.68
CA ARG A 255 -12.12 14.35 30.37
C ARG A 255 -13.32 13.93 29.55
N ASP A 256 -13.72 14.72 28.55
CA ASP A 256 -14.82 14.36 27.66
C ASP A 256 -14.37 13.30 26.66
N LEU A 257 -14.50 12.04 27.06
CA LEU A 257 -14.28 10.92 26.17
C LEU A 257 -15.36 10.93 25.08
N PRO A 258 -14.97 10.88 23.80
CA PRO A 258 -15.95 10.77 22.73
C PRO A 258 -16.65 9.42 22.82
N GLU A 259 -17.89 9.43 23.33
CA GLU A 259 -18.74 8.25 23.36
C GLU A 259 -19.48 8.08 22.04
N TYR A 260 -19.68 6.82 21.63
CA TYR A 260 -20.55 6.54 20.50
C TYR A 260 -22.01 6.84 20.89
N PRO A 261 -22.74 7.64 20.11
CA PRO A 261 -24.14 7.90 20.38
C PRO A 261 -24.95 6.60 20.32
N VAL A 262 -25.60 6.22 21.41
CA VAL A 262 -26.45 5.02 21.47
C VAL A 262 -27.74 5.31 20.72
N ARG A 263 -27.83 4.85 19.47
CA ARG A 263 -29.04 4.94 18.66
C ARG A 263 -29.91 3.70 18.88
N LYS A 264 -31.24 3.90 18.92
CA LYS A 264 -32.25 2.82 19.08
C LYS A 264 -32.92 2.50 17.74
N GLY A 265 -33.58 1.34 17.65
CA GLY A 265 -34.31 0.90 16.45
C GLY A 265 -33.41 0.54 15.26
N LEU A 266 -33.88 0.78 14.04
CA LEU A 266 -33.17 0.46 12.79
C LEU A 266 -31.81 1.16 12.69
N ALA A 267 -31.69 2.38 13.19
CA ALA A 267 -30.42 3.10 13.24
C ALA A 267 -29.43 2.39 14.19
N GLY A 268 -29.89 1.95 15.36
CA GLY A 268 -29.06 1.18 16.30
C GLY A 268 -28.66 -0.20 15.76
N PHE A 269 -29.51 -0.86 14.98
CA PHE A 269 -29.17 -2.09 14.28
C PHE A 269 -28.08 -1.84 13.23
N ARG A 270 -28.21 -0.79 12.39
CA ARG A 270 -27.19 -0.40 11.41
C ARG A 270 -25.84 -0.05 12.07
N ASP A 271 -25.88 0.59 13.24
CA ASP A 271 -24.66 0.89 14.02
C ASP A 271 -24.00 -0.41 14.52
N ARG A 272 -24.78 -1.38 15.03
CA ARG A 272 -24.25 -2.69 15.45
C ARG A 272 -23.68 -3.50 14.30
N VAL A 273 -24.33 -3.46 13.14
CA VAL A 273 -23.85 -4.11 11.92
C VAL A 273 -22.66 -3.35 11.30
N GLY A 274 -22.44 -2.09 11.72
CA GLY A 274 -21.33 -1.26 11.25
C GLY A 274 -21.49 -0.76 9.80
N LEU A 275 -22.74 -0.64 9.35
CA LEU A 275 -23.10 -0.07 8.06
C LEU A 275 -23.46 1.43 8.16
N SER A 276 -23.42 1.98 9.36
CA SER A 276 -23.65 3.40 9.59
C SER A 276 -22.37 4.20 9.44
N ARG A 277 -22.55 5.46 9.10
CA ARG A 277 -21.46 6.43 9.08
C ARG A 277 -20.83 6.56 10.47
N SER A 278 -19.49 6.56 10.54
CA SER A 278 -18.77 6.80 11.80
C SER A 278 -19.16 8.17 12.39
N PRO A 279 -19.35 8.29 13.70
CA PRO A 279 -19.69 9.57 14.35
C PRO A 279 -18.59 10.62 14.18
N PHE A 280 -17.34 10.20 13.95
CA PHE A 280 -16.20 11.10 13.74
C PHE A 280 -15.99 11.46 12.26
N ALA A 281 -16.76 10.88 11.36
CA ALA A 281 -16.64 11.11 9.93
C ALA A 281 -17.18 12.50 9.52
N SER A 282 -16.48 13.18 8.61
CA SER A 282 -16.82 14.53 8.16
C SER A 282 -16.60 14.68 6.66
N TRP A 283 -17.66 15.04 5.92
CA TRP A 283 -17.56 15.32 4.49
C TRP A 283 -16.74 16.59 4.18
N SER A 284 -16.76 17.58 5.09
CA SER A 284 -15.91 18.77 4.96
C SER A 284 -14.43 18.38 5.04
N SER A 285 -14.06 17.48 5.96
CA SER A 285 -12.70 16.97 6.06
C SER A 285 -12.31 16.11 4.85
N ALA A 286 -13.26 15.34 4.30
CA ALA A 286 -13.04 14.59 3.06
C ALA A 286 -12.76 15.52 1.87
N GLY A 287 -13.52 16.61 1.74
CA GLY A 287 -13.27 17.63 0.69
C GLY A 287 -11.90 18.31 0.84
N ARG A 288 -11.51 18.66 2.07
CA ARG A 288 -10.19 19.24 2.36
C ARG A 288 -9.05 18.26 2.08
N CYS A 289 -9.28 16.97 2.22
CA CYS A 289 -8.29 15.95 1.90
C CYS A 289 -7.82 16.04 0.45
N TYR A 290 -8.71 16.35 -0.52
CA TYR A 290 -8.31 16.55 -1.91
C TYR A 290 -7.39 17.74 -2.10
N LEU A 291 -7.67 18.86 -1.43
CA LEU A 291 -6.78 20.02 -1.46
C LEU A 291 -5.40 19.69 -0.86
N GLN A 292 -5.39 18.94 0.24
CA GLN A 292 -4.16 18.48 0.87
C GLN A 292 -3.38 17.49 0.00
N MET A 293 -4.07 16.62 -0.75
CA MET A 293 -3.42 15.76 -1.76
C MET A 293 -2.74 16.59 -2.84
N ALA A 294 -3.37 17.67 -3.33
CA ALA A 294 -2.74 18.57 -4.29
C ALA A 294 -1.48 19.23 -3.72
N TYR A 295 -1.52 19.70 -2.47
CA TYR A 295 -0.32 20.23 -1.81
C TYR A 295 0.75 19.16 -1.61
N CYS A 296 0.37 17.93 -1.24
CA CYS A 296 1.30 16.81 -1.13
C CYS A 296 1.97 16.48 -2.46
N ALA A 297 1.24 16.54 -3.58
CA ALA A 297 1.80 16.31 -4.91
C ALA A 297 2.82 17.38 -5.31
N CYS A 298 2.65 18.62 -4.84
CA CYS A 298 3.60 19.71 -5.05
C CYS A 298 4.78 19.70 -4.07
N ASN A 299 4.78 18.80 -3.05
CA ASN A 299 5.87 18.69 -2.09
C ASN A 299 7.05 17.92 -2.71
N PRO A 300 8.24 18.53 -2.86
CA PRO A 300 9.37 17.87 -3.52
C PRO A 300 9.83 16.58 -2.83
N LEU A 301 9.68 16.49 -1.51
CA LEU A 301 10.04 15.28 -0.77
C LEU A 301 9.08 14.12 -1.08
N LEU A 302 7.77 14.39 -1.17
CA LEU A 302 6.79 13.37 -1.53
C LEU A 302 6.84 13.05 -3.02
N PHE A 303 7.07 14.06 -3.86
CA PHE A 303 7.25 13.91 -5.30
C PHE A 303 8.40 12.95 -5.61
N TRP A 304 9.56 13.15 -4.98
CA TRP A 304 10.69 12.25 -5.14
C TRP A 304 10.33 10.81 -4.79
N VAL A 305 9.66 10.58 -3.65
CA VAL A 305 9.33 9.21 -3.18
C VAL A 305 8.42 8.50 -4.17
N PHE A 306 7.38 9.15 -4.68
CA PHE A 306 6.50 8.47 -5.62
C PHE A 306 7.14 8.26 -7.00
N VAL A 307 8.03 9.14 -7.46
CA VAL A 307 8.78 8.96 -8.70
C VAL A 307 9.76 7.78 -8.57
N ALA A 308 10.55 7.72 -7.50
CA ALA A 308 11.48 6.61 -7.24
C ALA A 308 10.74 5.27 -7.13
N SER A 309 9.59 5.25 -6.46
CA SER A 309 8.73 4.07 -6.35
C SER A 309 8.10 3.70 -7.70
N GLY A 310 7.75 4.69 -8.50
CA GLY A 310 7.21 4.50 -9.84
C GLY A 310 8.19 3.80 -10.78
N PHE A 311 9.46 4.15 -10.74
CA PHE A 311 10.50 3.44 -11.50
C PHE A 311 10.72 2.00 -11.02
N ASN A 312 10.67 1.78 -9.70
CA ASN A 312 10.73 0.42 -9.17
C ASN A 312 9.53 -0.42 -9.65
N SER A 313 8.31 0.12 -9.57
CA SER A 313 7.11 -0.58 -10.05
C SER A 313 7.09 -0.76 -11.58
N ALA A 314 7.65 0.20 -12.35
CA ALA A 314 7.81 0.07 -13.79
C ALA A 314 8.74 -1.10 -14.16
N SER A 315 9.81 -1.31 -13.40
CA SER A 315 10.70 -2.48 -13.57
C SER A 315 9.97 -3.79 -13.26
N MET A 316 9.09 -3.82 -12.26
CA MET A 316 8.25 -4.98 -12.00
C MET A 316 7.32 -5.31 -13.17
N ILE A 317 6.72 -4.27 -13.77
CA ILE A 317 5.88 -4.42 -14.97
C ILE A 317 6.72 -4.90 -16.17
N PHE A 318 7.93 -4.34 -16.34
CA PHE A 318 8.83 -4.77 -17.41
C PHE A 318 9.12 -6.27 -17.35
N ILE A 319 9.55 -6.77 -16.19
CA ILE A 319 9.84 -8.19 -15.99
C ILE A 319 8.54 -9.01 -16.11
N GLY A 320 7.46 -8.62 -15.42
CA GLY A 320 6.19 -9.35 -15.41
C GLY A 320 5.53 -9.49 -16.78
N ALA A 321 5.51 -8.40 -17.57
CA ALA A 321 4.87 -8.39 -18.89
C ALA A 321 5.65 -9.15 -19.96
N THR A 322 6.97 -9.28 -19.81
CA THR A 322 7.83 -9.92 -20.80
C THR A 322 8.17 -11.37 -20.48
N ASN A 323 8.11 -11.78 -19.22
CA ASN A 323 8.46 -13.14 -18.77
C ASN A 323 7.71 -14.24 -19.50
N SER A 324 6.38 -14.11 -19.65
CA SER A 324 5.56 -15.15 -20.27
C SER A 324 6.02 -15.42 -21.71
N ARG A 325 6.16 -14.37 -22.50
CA ARG A 325 6.61 -14.47 -23.91
C ARG A 325 8.02 -15.07 -24.05
N ILE A 326 8.93 -14.70 -23.14
CA ILE A 326 10.33 -15.15 -23.20
C ILE A 326 10.41 -16.63 -22.80
N LEU A 327 9.76 -17.02 -21.70
CA LEU A 327 9.85 -18.38 -21.18
C LEU A 327 9.08 -19.41 -22.03
N THR A 328 8.04 -19.01 -22.74
CA THR A 328 7.31 -19.89 -23.69
C THR A 328 8.01 -20.02 -25.04
N SER A 329 8.94 -19.12 -25.37
CA SER A 329 9.67 -19.12 -26.63
C SER A 329 11.01 -19.86 -26.52
N PRO A 330 11.64 -20.29 -27.65
CA PRO A 330 13.00 -20.80 -27.65
C PRO A 330 13.99 -19.80 -27.01
N PRO A 331 14.98 -20.25 -26.24
CA PRO A 331 15.40 -21.62 -26.02
C PRO A 331 14.66 -22.37 -24.90
N TYR A 332 13.81 -21.70 -24.14
CA TYR A 332 13.24 -22.26 -22.90
C TYR A 332 12.08 -23.23 -23.14
N ASN A 333 11.12 -22.86 -24.02
CA ASN A 333 9.94 -23.67 -24.39
C ASN A 333 9.16 -24.23 -23.17
N LEU A 334 9.02 -23.45 -22.09
CA LEU A 334 8.32 -23.89 -20.89
C LEU A 334 6.80 -23.86 -21.08
N SER A 335 6.09 -24.77 -20.41
CA SER A 335 4.63 -24.78 -20.42
C SER A 335 4.05 -23.58 -19.68
N VAL A 336 2.83 -23.19 -20.01
CA VAL A 336 2.14 -22.00 -19.43
C VAL A 336 2.00 -22.12 -17.91
N GLU A 337 1.80 -23.34 -17.40
CA GLU A 337 1.70 -23.59 -15.95
C GLU A 337 3.04 -23.32 -15.25
N VAL A 338 4.15 -23.80 -15.84
CA VAL A 338 5.49 -23.54 -15.29
C VAL A 338 5.80 -22.07 -15.34
N VAL A 339 5.47 -21.39 -16.44
CA VAL A 339 5.62 -19.92 -16.54
C VAL A 339 4.80 -19.20 -15.46
N GLY A 340 3.58 -19.67 -15.16
CA GLY A 340 2.77 -19.14 -14.07
C GLY A 340 3.48 -19.15 -12.70
N THR A 341 4.34 -20.14 -12.45
CA THR A 341 5.08 -20.23 -11.17
C THR A 341 6.12 -19.13 -10.96
N VAL A 342 6.49 -18.36 -11.99
CA VAL A 342 7.34 -17.17 -11.84
C VAL A 342 6.73 -16.16 -10.88
N TYR A 343 5.39 -16.05 -10.87
CA TYR A 343 4.68 -15.17 -9.91
C TYR A 343 4.84 -15.67 -8.47
N ALA A 344 4.92 -16.98 -8.26
CA ALA A 344 5.23 -17.54 -6.95
C ALA A 344 6.65 -17.19 -6.49
N ALA A 345 7.63 -17.12 -7.41
CA ALA A 345 8.98 -16.66 -7.07
C ALA A 345 8.97 -15.21 -6.54
N SER A 346 8.17 -14.32 -7.15
CA SER A 346 7.97 -12.96 -6.63
C SER A 346 7.33 -12.97 -5.23
N GLY A 347 6.35 -13.85 -4.99
CA GLY A 347 5.75 -14.03 -3.67
C GLY A 347 6.74 -14.52 -2.62
N VAL A 348 7.62 -15.45 -2.97
CA VAL A 348 8.72 -15.91 -2.09
C VAL A 348 9.66 -14.75 -1.78
N GLY A 349 10.03 -13.94 -2.78
CA GLY A 349 10.82 -12.73 -2.58
C GLY A 349 10.15 -11.75 -1.60
N ALA A 350 8.85 -11.53 -1.76
CA ALA A 350 8.06 -10.71 -0.84
C ALA A 350 8.08 -11.27 0.59
N LEU A 351 7.97 -12.58 0.78
CA LEU A 351 8.00 -13.23 2.09
C LEU A 351 9.38 -13.09 2.76
N ILE A 352 10.48 -13.24 2.00
CA ILE A 352 11.85 -13.00 2.48
C ILE A 352 12.02 -11.55 2.95
N GLY A 353 11.28 -10.62 2.34
CA GLY A 353 11.25 -9.22 2.77
C GLY A 353 10.85 -9.03 4.23
N LEU A 354 9.99 -9.88 4.79
CA LEU A 354 9.47 -9.73 6.16
C LEU A 354 10.57 -9.78 7.23
N PRO A 355 11.36 -10.87 7.36
CA PRO A 355 12.45 -10.91 8.35
C PRO A 355 13.54 -9.87 8.08
N VAL A 356 13.81 -9.55 6.82
CA VAL A 356 14.80 -8.54 6.46
C VAL A 356 14.34 -7.14 6.88
N CYS A 357 13.10 -6.76 6.60
CA CYS A 357 12.53 -5.51 7.10
C CYS A 357 12.58 -5.43 8.63
N TRP A 358 12.24 -6.53 9.32
CA TRP A 358 12.32 -6.58 10.77
C TRP A 358 13.73 -6.30 11.26
N ILE A 359 14.73 -7.03 10.74
CA ILE A 359 16.12 -6.89 11.17
C ILE A 359 16.66 -5.49 10.83
N VAL A 360 16.48 -5.03 9.60
CA VAL A 360 17.06 -3.75 9.13
C VAL A 360 16.37 -2.57 9.78
N ILE A 361 15.03 -2.55 9.78
CA ILE A 361 14.27 -1.39 10.25
C ILE A 361 14.30 -1.34 11.77
N CYS A 362 13.91 -2.40 12.49
CA CYS A 362 13.81 -2.35 13.94
C CYS A 362 15.16 -2.18 14.62
N ASN A 363 16.18 -2.93 14.19
CA ASN A 363 17.53 -2.79 14.76
C ASN A 363 18.20 -1.48 14.33
N GLY A 364 17.98 -1.06 13.06
CA GLY A 364 18.50 0.21 12.55
C GLY A 364 17.92 1.40 13.31
N LEU A 365 16.59 1.45 13.45
CA LEU A 365 15.90 2.51 14.19
C LEU A 365 16.33 2.54 15.67
N LYS A 366 16.44 1.38 16.32
CA LYS A 366 16.88 1.29 17.70
C LYS A 366 18.29 1.86 17.88
N ARG A 367 19.24 1.46 17.00
CA ARG A 367 20.63 1.96 17.04
C ARG A 367 20.71 3.45 16.76
N LEU A 368 19.98 3.96 15.77
CA LEU A 368 19.97 5.37 15.41
C LEU A 368 19.32 6.23 16.51
N SER A 369 18.18 5.76 17.08
CA SER A 369 17.55 6.44 18.21
C SER A 369 18.46 6.49 19.44
N GLN A 370 19.16 5.40 19.76
CA GLN A 370 20.13 5.38 20.88
C GLN A 370 21.28 6.37 20.66
N ARG A 371 21.79 6.48 19.42
CA ARG A 371 22.84 7.48 19.07
C ARG A 371 22.34 8.92 19.11
N ASN A 372 21.03 9.12 18.94
CA ASN A 372 20.38 10.43 18.97
C ASN A 372 19.65 10.67 20.31
N HIS A 373 20.25 10.27 21.43
CA HIS A 373 19.74 10.51 22.79
C HIS A 373 18.28 10.06 23.01
N GLY A 374 17.88 8.93 22.43
CA GLY A 374 16.54 8.37 22.55
C GLY A 374 15.49 9.01 21.64
N VAL A 375 15.87 9.99 20.84
CA VAL A 375 14.96 10.69 19.92
C VAL A 375 14.91 9.96 18.57
N LEU A 376 13.71 9.56 18.13
CA LEU A 376 13.47 9.03 16.80
C LEU A 376 13.07 10.16 15.86
N GLU A 377 13.80 10.30 14.77
CA GLU A 377 13.47 11.22 13.67
C GLU A 377 12.94 10.44 12.47
N ALA A 378 12.08 11.08 11.67
CA ALA A 378 11.52 10.44 10.48
C ALA A 378 12.63 10.03 9.48
N GLU A 379 13.71 10.79 9.40
CA GLU A 379 14.85 10.53 8.53
C GLU A 379 15.57 9.21 8.86
N HIS A 380 15.45 8.70 10.08
CA HIS A 380 16.01 7.39 10.46
C HIS A 380 15.39 6.22 9.68
N TYR A 381 14.15 6.37 9.20
CA TYR A 381 13.50 5.35 8.36
C TYR A 381 14.13 5.24 6.96
N LEU A 382 14.89 6.25 6.50
CA LEU A 382 15.52 6.22 5.19
C LEU A 382 16.61 5.13 5.05
N ILE A 383 17.12 4.60 6.16
CA ILE A 383 18.02 3.43 6.12
C ILE A 383 17.37 2.22 5.44
N ALA A 384 16.04 2.14 5.51
CA ALA A 384 15.29 1.05 4.90
C ALA A 384 15.22 1.13 3.36
N TYR A 385 15.63 2.23 2.74
CA TYR A 385 15.62 2.41 1.28
C TYR A 385 16.80 1.73 0.58
N PHE A 386 17.95 1.59 1.24
CA PHE A 386 19.19 1.14 0.59
C PHE A 386 19.06 -0.26 0.00
N LEU A 387 18.64 -1.22 0.82
CA LEU A 387 18.60 -2.62 0.41
C LEU A 387 17.59 -2.88 -0.73
N PRO A 388 16.33 -2.40 -0.66
CA PRO A 388 15.39 -2.57 -1.76
C PRO A 388 15.86 -1.98 -3.08
N ILE A 389 16.46 -0.80 -3.05
CA ILE A 389 16.95 -0.14 -4.26
C ILE A 389 18.06 -0.94 -4.91
N ILE A 390 19.03 -1.43 -4.14
CA ILE A 390 20.14 -2.24 -4.65
C ILE A 390 19.59 -3.55 -5.24
N VAL A 391 18.73 -4.25 -4.51
CA VAL A 391 18.17 -5.53 -4.97
C VAL A 391 17.29 -5.33 -6.20
N GLY A 392 16.45 -4.29 -6.25
CA GLY A 392 15.63 -3.99 -7.42
C GLY A 392 16.45 -3.63 -8.65
N ALA A 393 17.47 -2.79 -8.48
CA ALA A 393 18.39 -2.42 -9.54
C ALA A 393 19.16 -3.63 -10.12
N LEU A 394 19.69 -4.49 -9.24
CA LEU A 394 20.36 -5.72 -9.65
C LEU A 394 19.40 -6.70 -10.32
N SER A 395 18.15 -6.80 -9.86
CA SER A 395 17.14 -7.66 -10.47
C SER A 395 16.82 -7.24 -11.90
N SER A 396 16.69 -5.94 -12.17
CA SER A 396 16.48 -5.41 -13.52
C SER A 396 17.65 -5.71 -14.45
N LEU A 397 18.88 -5.56 -13.93
CA LEU A 397 20.10 -5.86 -14.68
C LEU A 397 20.23 -7.36 -14.99
N ILE A 398 20.05 -8.22 -13.96
CA ILE A 398 20.13 -9.68 -14.10
C ILE A 398 19.11 -10.16 -15.14
N TYR A 399 17.87 -9.60 -15.09
CA TYR A 399 16.85 -9.94 -16.07
C TYR A 399 17.27 -9.60 -17.50
N GLY A 400 17.73 -8.37 -17.74
CA GLY A 400 18.19 -7.94 -19.07
C GLY A 400 19.36 -8.77 -19.59
N LEU A 401 20.33 -9.10 -18.74
CA LEU A 401 21.48 -9.96 -19.08
C LEU A 401 21.04 -11.39 -19.38
N ALA A 402 20.19 -11.97 -18.52
CA ALA A 402 19.72 -13.34 -18.67
C ALA A 402 18.95 -13.55 -19.98
N VAL A 403 18.11 -12.58 -20.36
CA VAL A 403 17.40 -12.62 -21.64
C VAL A 403 18.34 -12.49 -22.83
N LYS A 404 19.27 -11.52 -22.82
CA LYS A 404 20.19 -11.30 -23.95
C LYS A 404 21.18 -12.45 -24.15
N LEU A 405 21.73 -12.98 -23.04
CA LEU A 405 22.75 -14.03 -23.05
C LEU A 405 22.14 -15.43 -22.96
N GLN A 406 20.83 -15.55 -22.99
CA GLN A 406 20.10 -16.81 -22.90
C GLN A 406 20.56 -17.69 -21.72
N TRP A 407 20.71 -17.06 -20.54
CA TRP A 407 21.08 -17.79 -19.33
C TRP A 407 20.00 -18.79 -18.95
N HIS A 408 20.32 -19.71 -18.02
CA HIS A 408 19.36 -20.67 -17.52
C HIS A 408 18.12 -19.96 -16.94
N TRP A 409 16.94 -20.50 -17.17
CA TRP A 409 15.65 -19.90 -16.77
C TRP A 409 15.58 -19.52 -15.28
N ILE A 410 16.34 -20.17 -14.40
CA ILE A 410 16.38 -19.88 -12.97
C ILE A 410 16.78 -18.43 -12.66
N PHE A 411 17.60 -17.81 -13.51
CA PHE A 411 17.98 -16.39 -13.35
C PHE A 411 16.83 -15.44 -13.59
N LEU A 412 15.87 -15.80 -14.47
CA LEU A 412 14.64 -15.02 -14.68
C LEU A 412 13.73 -15.11 -13.46
N TYR A 413 13.62 -16.29 -12.84
CA TYR A 413 12.90 -16.48 -11.58
C TYR A 413 13.57 -15.71 -10.43
N LEU A 414 14.90 -15.77 -10.33
CA LEU A 414 15.65 -15.05 -9.32
C LEU A 414 15.48 -13.53 -9.47
N ALA A 415 15.53 -13.02 -10.70
CA ALA A 415 15.31 -11.60 -10.99
C ALA A 415 13.90 -11.16 -10.59
N TYR A 416 12.87 -11.95 -10.92
CA TYR A 416 11.50 -11.61 -10.56
C TYR A 416 11.24 -11.74 -9.05
N GLY A 417 11.83 -12.75 -8.41
CA GLY A 417 11.78 -12.91 -6.95
C GLY A 417 12.49 -11.77 -6.21
N GLY A 418 13.70 -11.40 -6.65
CA GLY A 418 14.44 -10.26 -6.12
C GLY A 418 13.68 -8.95 -6.30
N HIS A 419 12.98 -8.80 -7.41
CA HIS A 419 12.16 -7.60 -7.65
C HIS A 419 10.91 -7.58 -6.77
N GLY A 420 10.26 -8.73 -6.54
CA GLY A 420 9.16 -8.85 -5.56
C GLY A 420 9.60 -8.47 -4.15
N PHE A 421 10.78 -8.93 -3.73
CA PHE A 421 11.42 -8.47 -2.48
C PHE A 421 11.60 -6.95 -2.46
N SER A 422 12.21 -6.39 -3.52
CA SER A 422 12.47 -4.95 -3.61
C SER A 422 11.19 -4.13 -3.51
N LEU A 423 10.14 -4.51 -4.23
CA LEU A 423 8.88 -3.76 -4.29
C LEU A 423 8.24 -3.66 -2.89
N VAL A 424 8.03 -4.78 -2.20
CA VAL A 424 7.34 -4.77 -0.90
C VAL A 424 8.16 -4.12 0.20
N THR A 425 9.49 -4.27 0.17
CA THR A 425 10.38 -3.66 1.17
C THR A 425 10.53 -2.16 0.95
N LEU A 426 10.57 -1.69 -0.30
CA LEU A 426 10.56 -0.27 -0.64
C LEU A 426 9.22 0.38 -0.26
N MET A 427 8.09 -0.28 -0.57
CA MET A 427 6.77 0.21 -0.18
C MET A 427 6.60 0.26 1.33
N THR A 428 7.18 -0.68 2.07
CA THR A 428 7.24 -0.64 3.54
C THR A 428 8.01 0.60 4.02
N ALA A 429 9.19 0.87 3.46
CA ALA A 429 9.99 2.04 3.79
C ALA A 429 9.26 3.36 3.48
N ASN A 430 8.62 3.44 2.30
CA ASN A 430 7.81 4.59 1.89
C ASN A 430 6.68 4.86 2.86
N THR A 431 5.91 3.83 3.19
CA THR A 431 4.75 3.95 4.09
C THR A 431 5.18 4.44 5.47
N LEU A 432 6.26 3.89 6.01
CA LEU A 432 6.79 4.28 7.32
C LEU A 432 7.32 5.72 7.31
N TRP A 433 8.17 6.05 6.33
CA TRP A 433 8.75 7.38 6.25
C TRP A 433 7.68 8.45 6.04
N VAL A 434 6.76 8.28 5.09
CA VAL A 434 5.68 9.24 4.81
C VAL A 434 4.78 9.42 6.04
N ALA A 435 4.43 8.32 6.71
CA ALA A 435 3.56 8.37 7.88
C ALA A 435 4.18 9.10 9.07
N GLU A 436 5.48 9.01 9.25
CA GLU A 436 6.20 9.64 10.35
C GLU A 436 6.75 11.03 9.98
N ALA A 437 7.10 11.26 8.70
CA ALA A 437 7.55 12.58 8.23
C ALA A 437 6.40 13.60 8.18
N PHE A 438 5.18 13.15 7.84
CA PHE A 438 4.01 14.01 7.68
C PHE A 438 2.82 13.48 8.51
N PRO A 439 2.92 13.38 9.84
CA PRO A 439 1.93 12.72 10.68
C PRO A 439 0.54 13.32 10.58
N ARG A 440 0.43 14.64 10.42
CA ARG A 440 -0.86 15.33 10.22
C ARG A 440 -1.49 15.05 8.86
N TRP A 441 -0.67 14.89 7.84
CA TRP A 441 -1.08 14.70 6.46
C TRP A 441 -0.77 13.29 5.97
N ALA A 442 -0.63 12.32 6.89
CA ALA A 442 -0.29 10.95 6.54
C ALA A 442 -1.27 10.33 5.54
N ALA A 443 -2.57 10.58 5.69
CA ALA A 443 -3.59 10.05 4.79
C ALA A 443 -3.47 10.60 3.37
N PRO A 444 -3.51 11.94 3.12
CA PRO A 444 -3.31 12.49 1.78
C PRO A 444 -1.92 12.22 1.21
N ALA A 445 -0.87 12.22 2.05
CA ALA A 445 0.50 11.94 1.60
C ALA A 445 0.67 10.50 1.12
N LEU A 446 0.14 9.52 1.83
CA LEU A 446 0.16 8.11 1.41
C LEU A 446 -0.64 7.90 0.12
N ALA A 447 -1.81 8.54 -0.01
CA ALA A 447 -2.59 8.46 -1.24
C ALA A 447 -1.81 8.98 -2.45
N VAL A 448 -1.11 10.10 -2.30
CA VAL A 448 -0.30 10.72 -3.36
C VAL A 448 0.92 9.85 -3.70
N VAL A 449 1.65 9.36 -2.70
CA VAL A 449 2.87 8.56 -2.94
C VAL A 449 2.52 7.23 -3.59
N ILE A 450 1.55 6.51 -3.07
CA ILE A 450 1.19 5.19 -3.60
C ILE A 450 0.41 5.35 -4.91
N GLY A 451 -0.60 6.21 -4.95
CA GLY A 451 -1.38 6.47 -6.17
C GLY A 451 -0.53 7.03 -7.31
N GLY A 452 0.38 7.97 -7.00
CA GLY A 452 1.33 8.55 -7.96
C GLY A 452 2.30 7.49 -8.52
N CYS A 453 2.78 6.57 -7.68
CA CYS A 453 3.58 5.43 -8.11
C CYS A 453 2.86 4.59 -9.18
N TYR A 454 1.58 4.28 -9.00
CA TYR A 454 0.80 3.52 -9.97
C TYR A 454 0.49 4.32 -11.24
N PHE A 455 0.36 5.63 -11.18
CA PHE A 455 0.23 6.47 -12.38
C PHE A 455 1.50 6.46 -13.23
N ILE A 456 2.68 6.55 -12.61
CA ILE A 456 3.95 6.44 -13.33
C ILE A 456 4.08 5.03 -13.92
N SER A 457 3.77 3.99 -13.16
CA SER A 457 3.81 2.60 -13.63
C SER A 457 2.89 2.38 -14.84
N PHE A 458 1.69 2.93 -14.80
CA PHE A 458 0.76 2.90 -15.94
C PHE A 458 1.34 3.62 -17.15
N ALA A 459 1.85 4.84 -17.01
CA ALA A 459 2.43 5.59 -18.11
C ALA A 459 3.62 4.85 -18.74
N MET A 460 4.51 4.30 -17.91
CA MET A 460 5.68 3.53 -18.36
C MET A 460 5.28 2.24 -19.09
N SER A 461 4.16 1.61 -18.72
CA SER A 461 3.69 0.38 -19.37
C SER A 461 3.34 0.59 -20.86
N PHE A 462 2.89 1.79 -21.25
CA PHE A 462 2.66 2.12 -22.66
C PHE A 462 3.96 2.33 -23.43
N ALA A 463 4.98 2.88 -22.80
CA ALA A 463 6.28 3.07 -23.40
C ALA A 463 7.09 1.76 -23.52
N LEU A 464 6.73 0.73 -22.75
CA LEU A 464 7.54 -0.48 -22.61
C LEU A 464 7.79 -1.22 -23.94
N VAL A 465 6.75 -1.46 -24.73
CA VAL A 465 6.90 -2.21 -25.99
C VAL A 465 7.81 -1.49 -26.98
N PRO A 466 7.52 -0.22 -27.37
CA PRO A 466 8.41 0.52 -28.26
C PRO A 466 9.82 0.72 -27.67
N TRP A 467 9.94 0.81 -26.36
CA TRP A 467 11.22 0.94 -25.67
C TRP A 467 12.07 -0.33 -25.81
N VAL A 468 11.46 -1.52 -25.57
CA VAL A 468 12.15 -2.81 -25.78
C VAL A 468 12.49 -3.05 -27.25
N GLU A 469 11.60 -2.67 -28.18
CA GLU A 469 11.86 -2.78 -29.62
C GLU A 469 13.02 -1.91 -30.09
N ALA A 470 13.15 -0.70 -29.52
CA ALA A 470 14.22 0.24 -29.89
C ALA A 470 15.58 -0.12 -29.25
N HIS A 471 15.60 -0.48 -27.96
CA HIS A 471 16.85 -0.63 -27.21
C HIS A 471 17.18 -2.10 -26.87
N GLY A 472 16.22 -3.01 -26.95
CA GLY A 472 16.36 -4.40 -26.53
C GLY A 472 16.33 -4.58 -25.01
N TYR A 473 16.14 -5.83 -24.58
CA TYR A 473 15.93 -6.18 -23.18
C TYR A 473 17.08 -5.78 -22.24
N LEU A 474 18.33 -5.90 -22.70
CA LEU A 474 19.49 -5.56 -21.88
C LEU A 474 19.55 -4.07 -21.56
N TRP A 475 19.42 -3.23 -22.60
CA TRP A 475 19.54 -1.78 -22.40
C TRP A 475 18.39 -1.23 -21.58
N VAL A 476 17.16 -1.72 -21.81
CA VAL A 476 16.01 -1.36 -20.96
C VAL A 476 16.25 -1.78 -19.51
N GLY A 477 16.83 -2.97 -19.26
CA GLY A 477 17.19 -3.41 -17.90
C GLY A 477 18.24 -2.51 -17.25
N ILE A 478 19.27 -2.06 -18.02
CA ILE A 478 20.30 -1.12 -17.53
C ILE A 478 19.70 0.26 -17.26
N GLU A 479 18.87 0.79 -18.14
CA GLU A 479 18.24 2.09 -17.98
C GLU A 479 17.32 2.12 -16.76
N LEU A 480 16.52 1.07 -16.55
CA LEU A 480 15.69 0.91 -15.36
C LEU A 480 16.53 0.78 -14.07
N MET A 481 17.65 0.04 -14.12
CA MET A 481 18.62 -0.03 -13.03
C MET A 481 19.14 1.38 -12.69
N ILE A 482 19.55 2.16 -13.68
CA ILE A 482 20.06 3.52 -13.49
C ILE A 482 18.98 4.41 -12.87
N PHE A 483 17.73 4.39 -13.36
CA PHE A 483 16.64 5.17 -12.81
C PHE A 483 16.35 4.82 -11.35
N GLN A 484 16.39 3.53 -10.98
CA GLN A 484 16.22 3.09 -9.61
C GLN A 484 17.35 3.58 -8.70
N ILE A 485 18.61 3.46 -9.15
CA ILE A 485 19.77 3.93 -8.38
C ILE A 485 19.72 5.45 -8.21
N LEU A 486 19.47 6.21 -9.28
CA LEU A 486 19.38 7.67 -9.22
C LEU A 486 18.24 8.12 -8.29
N GLY A 487 17.06 7.50 -8.42
CA GLY A 487 15.94 7.75 -7.51
C GLY A 487 16.27 7.42 -6.05
N GLY A 488 17.02 6.34 -5.83
CA GLY A 488 17.46 5.92 -4.51
C GLY A 488 18.54 6.80 -3.89
N LEU A 489 19.47 7.31 -4.69
CA LEU A 489 20.54 8.19 -4.23
C LEU A 489 20.02 9.50 -3.63
N VAL A 490 18.83 9.96 -4.03
CA VAL A 490 18.18 11.14 -3.44
C VAL A 490 17.84 10.92 -1.95
N ALA A 491 17.72 9.67 -1.49
CA ALA A 491 17.55 9.37 -0.07
C ALA A 491 18.72 9.89 0.79
N LEU A 492 19.95 9.95 0.25
CA LEU A 492 21.12 10.45 0.97
C LEU A 492 21.00 11.94 1.35
N PRO A 493 20.81 12.88 0.41
CA PRO A 493 20.61 14.29 0.78
C PRO A 493 19.37 14.49 1.64
N VAL A 494 18.30 13.72 1.44
CA VAL A 494 17.10 13.80 2.27
C VAL A 494 17.37 13.34 3.70
N ALA A 495 18.25 12.36 3.92
CA ALA A 495 18.64 11.91 5.25
C ALA A 495 19.35 13.03 6.06
N PHE A 496 20.12 13.91 5.40
CA PHE A 496 20.86 14.98 6.07
C PHE A 496 20.08 16.30 6.13
N TRP A 497 19.38 16.66 5.07
CA TRP A 497 18.70 17.97 4.93
C TRP A 497 17.18 17.89 4.99
N GLY A 498 16.61 16.69 4.96
CA GLY A 498 15.16 16.46 4.92
C GLY A 498 14.42 17.11 6.08
N LYS A 499 14.99 17.06 7.29
CA LYS A 499 14.43 17.71 8.48
C LYS A 499 14.28 19.23 8.30
N GLY A 500 15.32 19.90 7.78
CA GLY A 500 15.29 21.33 7.49
C GLY A 500 14.27 21.69 6.41
N MET A 501 14.25 20.92 5.30
CA MET A 501 13.28 21.10 4.22
C MET A 501 11.83 20.86 4.71
N ARG A 502 11.60 19.82 5.48
CA ARG A 502 10.30 19.51 6.07
C ARG A 502 9.80 20.64 6.98
N GLN A 503 10.68 21.20 7.81
CA GLN A 503 10.34 22.31 8.70
C GLN A 503 10.04 23.58 7.91
N ALA A 504 10.80 23.89 6.86
CA ALA A 504 10.55 25.04 6.00
C ALA A 504 9.20 24.93 5.26
N ILE A 505 8.85 23.73 4.78
CA ILE A 505 7.58 23.46 4.12
C ILE A 505 6.43 23.48 5.13
N ALA A 506 6.57 22.81 6.28
CA ALA A 506 5.55 22.72 7.31
C ALA A 506 5.24 24.11 7.93
N GLY A 507 6.23 25.01 8.01
CA GLY A 507 6.02 26.38 8.48
C GLY A 507 5.01 27.19 7.66
N ARG A 508 4.91 26.91 6.35
CA ARG A 508 3.93 27.54 5.46
C ARG A 508 2.54 26.90 5.50
N TRP A 509 2.46 25.62 5.90
CA TRP A 509 1.23 24.82 5.84
C TRP A 509 0.66 24.47 7.22
N SER A 510 1.37 24.84 8.30
CA SER A 510 0.95 24.56 9.68
C SER A 510 -0.25 25.38 10.15
N GLU A 511 -0.64 26.42 9.42
CA GLU A 511 -1.78 27.28 9.76
C GLU A 511 -3.12 26.58 9.52
N ASP A 512 -3.19 25.58 8.64
CA ASP A 512 -4.40 24.79 8.41
C ASP A 512 -4.57 23.70 9.48
N ARG A 513 -5.11 24.11 10.64
CA ARG A 513 -5.39 23.22 11.79
C ARG A 513 -6.50 22.21 11.53
N SER A 514 -7.18 22.30 10.40
CA SER A 514 -8.40 21.58 10.09
C SER A 514 -8.17 20.38 9.16
N GLY A 515 -6.95 19.90 9.03
CA GLY A 515 -6.56 18.85 8.09
C GLY A 515 -7.34 17.54 8.21
N ALA A 516 -7.34 16.77 7.13
CA ALA A 516 -7.85 15.39 7.07
C ALA A 516 -6.92 14.47 7.86
N LEU A 517 -7.01 14.54 9.15
CA LEU A 517 -6.01 14.09 10.09
C LEU A 517 -6.18 12.66 10.53
N ARG A 518 -5.01 12.07 10.83
CA ARG A 518 -4.96 11.23 12.01
C ARG A 518 -5.67 11.96 13.15
N PRO A 519 -6.60 11.31 13.82
CA PRO A 519 -6.99 11.75 15.15
C PRO A 519 -5.69 11.74 15.98
N LEU A 520 -5.31 12.90 16.49
CA LEU A 520 -4.22 12.98 17.47
C LEU A 520 -4.61 12.22 18.71
#